data_3298a9def90b8ca849843e91155448eb
#
_entry.id   3298a9def90b8ca849843e91155448eb
#
_cell.length_a   1.000
_cell.length_b   1.000
_cell.length_c   1.000
_cell.angle_alpha   90.00
_cell.angle_beta   90.00
_cell.angle_gamma   90.00
#
_symmetry.space_group_name_H-M   'P 1'
#
loop_
_entity.id
_entity.type
_entity.pdbx_description
1 polymer ?
#
loop_
_entity_poly.entity_id
_entity_poly.type
_entity_poly.pdbx_seq_one_letter_code
_entity_poly.pdbx_strand_id
1 'polypeptide(L)'
;LLTIARRSRIQIDGVGICVPGIVYSQTGRVWAPNIPGWENYPLQEVLRTVTAPDIEIYIDSDRTCYMYGEMWQGAAKDCHSAVFIAVGTGIGAGIIIDGHVLHGASDIIGATGWMALQPPYKEEYDACGCFEYYASGNGIGARVRDAVRANKAYKGRLRQKPICRISAYDVF
;
A
#
# COMPACT_ATOMS: atom_id res chain seq x y z
N LEU A 1 -19.55 5.84 12.36
CA LEU A 1 -18.82 5.75 13.63
C LEU A 1 -19.19 6.89 14.56
N LEU A 2 -18.99 8.15 14.20
CA LEU A 2 -19.31 9.32 15.06
C LEU A 2 -20.76 9.32 15.57
N THR A 3 -21.72 8.93 14.71
CA THR A 3 -23.12 8.82 15.09
C THR A 3 -23.36 7.71 16.13
N ILE A 4 -22.66 6.59 16.00
CA ILE A 4 -22.74 5.47 16.94
C ILE A 4 -22.15 5.89 18.28
N ALA A 5 -20.99 6.50 18.29
CA ALA A 5 -20.36 6.98 19.53
C ALA A 5 -21.23 7.98 20.28
N ARG A 6 -21.83 8.96 19.57
CA ARG A 6 -22.79 9.92 20.16
C ARG A 6 -23.99 9.21 20.80
N ARG A 7 -24.57 8.21 20.13
CA ARG A 7 -25.70 7.42 20.67
C ARG A 7 -25.29 6.59 21.89
N SER A 8 -24.08 6.08 21.91
CA SER A 8 -23.55 5.25 23.00
C SER A 8 -22.93 6.05 24.14
N ARG A 9 -22.93 7.40 24.06
CA ARG A 9 -22.28 8.31 25.01
C ARG A 9 -20.77 8.02 25.19
N ILE A 10 -20.13 7.51 24.14
CA ILE A 10 -18.68 7.25 24.12
C ILE A 10 -18.00 8.54 23.69
N GLN A 11 -17.06 9.00 24.49
CA GLN A 11 -16.16 10.08 24.11
C GLN A 11 -15.16 9.55 23.09
N ILE A 12 -14.92 10.33 22.03
CA ILE A 12 -13.90 10.06 21.02
C ILE A 12 -12.85 11.14 21.17
N ASP A 13 -11.62 10.74 21.46
CA ASP A 13 -10.50 11.65 21.63
C ASP A 13 -9.71 11.84 20.32
N GLY A 14 -9.74 10.86 19.43
CA GLY A 14 -9.04 10.92 18.16
C GLY A 14 -9.63 9.98 17.10
N VAL A 15 -9.30 10.27 15.84
CA VAL A 15 -9.65 9.46 14.66
C VAL A 15 -8.40 9.19 13.86
N GLY A 16 -8.04 7.91 13.73
CA GLY A 16 -6.98 7.45 12.85
C GLY A 16 -7.55 6.93 11.53
N ILE A 17 -6.94 7.33 10.43
CA ILE A 17 -7.37 6.93 9.08
C ILE A 17 -6.13 6.48 8.29
N CYS A 18 -6.19 5.28 7.73
CA CYS A 18 -5.22 4.83 6.74
C CYS A 18 -5.80 4.91 5.33
N VAL A 19 -4.98 5.31 4.38
CA VAL A 19 -5.36 5.48 2.98
C VAL A 19 -4.40 4.75 2.04
N PRO A 20 -4.90 4.18 0.94
CA PRO A 20 -4.05 3.51 -0.04
C PRO A 20 -3.39 4.55 -0.97
N GLY A 21 -2.29 5.15 -0.53
CA GLY A 21 -1.64 6.20 -1.32
C GLY A 21 -0.60 6.98 -0.54
N ILE A 22 -0.39 8.23 -0.96
CA ILE A 22 0.51 9.17 -0.31
C ILE A 22 -0.32 10.18 0.47
N VAL A 23 0.03 10.40 1.72
CA VAL A 23 -0.53 11.47 2.56
C VAL A 23 0.54 12.55 2.69
N TYR A 24 0.26 13.72 2.17
CA TYR A 24 1.17 14.85 2.29
C TYR A 24 1.04 15.47 3.69
N SER A 25 2.01 15.17 4.54
CA SER A 25 2.01 15.50 5.98
C SER A 25 1.86 17.00 6.25
N GLN A 26 2.38 17.86 5.36
CA GLN A 26 2.30 19.32 5.51
C GLN A 26 0.91 19.89 5.21
N THR A 27 0.11 19.20 4.39
CA THR A 27 -1.17 19.73 3.91
C THR A 27 -2.37 18.88 4.28
N GLY A 28 -2.15 17.64 4.73
CA GLY A 28 -3.22 16.68 4.96
C GLY A 28 -4.00 16.26 3.70
N ARG A 29 -3.43 16.59 2.51
CA ARG A 29 -3.98 16.17 1.23
C ARG A 29 -3.50 14.77 0.89
N VAL A 30 -4.26 14.09 0.04
CA VAL A 30 -4.02 12.68 -0.30
C VAL A 30 -3.92 12.51 -1.81
N TRP A 31 -2.93 11.76 -2.24
CA TRP A 31 -2.83 11.20 -3.58
C TRP A 31 -3.08 9.69 -3.52
N ALA A 32 -4.22 9.25 -4.00
CA ALA A 32 -4.63 7.84 -4.03
C ALA A 32 -5.25 7.51 -5.40
N PRO A 33 -4.45 7.21 -6.41
CA PRO A 33 -4.91 7.06 -7.80
C PRO A 33 -5.90 5.90 -8.00
N ASN A 34 -5.96 4.98 -7.05
CA ASN A 34 -6.95 3.89 -7.06
C ASN A 34 -8.36 4.33 -6.66
N ILE A 35 -8.52 5.58 -6.19
CA ILE A 35 -9.80 6.17 -5.82
C ILE A 35 -10.07 7.34 -6.77
N PRO A 36 -11.10 7.26 -7.64
CA PRO A 36 -11.39 8.34 -8.57
C PRO A 36 -11.57 9.70 -7.86
N GLY A 37 -10.88 10.72 -8.35
CA GLY A 37 -10.91 12.07 -7.78
C GLY A 37 -10.00 12.31 -6.57
N TRP A 38 -9.13 11.34 -6.25
CA TRP A 38 -8.20 11.45 -5.11
C TRP A 38 -6.75 11.73 -5.54
N GLU A 39 -6.53 12.43 -6.65
CA GLU A 39 -5.19 12.82 -7.10
C GLU A 39 -4.58 13.97 -6.26
N ASN A 40 -5.43 14.74 -5.55
CA ASN A 40 -5.02 15.80 -4.62
C ASN A 40 -6.17 16.10 -3.64
N TYR A 41 -6.75 15.07 -3.05
CA TYR A 41 -7.97 15.18 -2.26
C TYR A 41 -7.71 15.83 -0.90
N PRO A 42 -8.49 16.85 -0.47
CA PRO A 42 -8.29 17.58 0.78
C PRO A 42 -8.88 16.82 1.99
N LEU A 43 -8.39 15.60 2.24
CA LEU A 43 -9.00 14.68 3.20
C LEU A 43 -9.09 15.28 4.62
N GLN A 44 -8.02 15.90 5.08
CA GLN A 44 -7.99 16.50 6.42
C GLN A 44 -9.02 17.64 6.57
N GLU A 45 -9.13 18.50 5.54
CA GLU A 45 -10.11 19.58 5.53
C GLU A 45 -11.54 19.02 5.59
N VAL A 46 -11.84 18.02 4.75
CA VAL A 46 -13.15 17.36 4.73
C VAL A 46 -13.47 16.70 6.07
N LEU A 47 -12.52 16.03 6.69
CA LEU A 47 -12.73 15.42 8.01
C LEU A 47 -13.01 16.46 9.08
N ARG A 48 -12.34 17.61 9.04
CA ARG A 48 -12.58 18.70 9.97
C ARG A 48 -14.00 19.28 9.88
N THR A 49 -14.68 19.17 8.74
CA THR A 49 -16.08 19.61 8.62
C THR A 49 -17.07 18.72 9.37
N VAL A 50 -16.69 17.48 9.66
CA VAL A 50 -17.60 16.47 10.27
C VAL A 50 -17.16 16.04 11.67
N THR A 51 -15.98 16.42 12.12
CA THR A 51 -15.46 16.17 13.47
C THR A 51 -15.58 17.40 14.37
N ALA A 52 -15.67 17.18 15.67
CA ALA A 52 -15.57 18.30 16.63
C ALA A 52 -14.12 18.85 16.65
N PRO A 53 -13.93 20.13 16.97
CA PRO A 53 -12.60 20.77 16.93
C PRO A 53 -11.55 20.15 17.85
N ASP A 54 -12.00 19.56 18.95
CA ASP A 54 -11.19 18.92 19.99
C ASP A 54 -10.78 17.48 19.64
N ILE A 55 -11.35 16.90 18.58
CA ILE A 55 -10.97 15.54 18.11
C ILE A 55 -9.69 15.63 17.29
N GLU A 56 -8.67 14.89 17.69
CA GLU A 56 -7.45 14.77 16.90
C GLU A 56 -7.68 13.89 15.66
N ILE A 57 -7.09 14.27 14.54
CA ILE A 57 -7.18 13.53 13.27
C ILE A 57 -5.79 13.16 12.82
N TYR A 58 -5.55 11.86 12.71
CA TYR A 58 -4.33 11.27 12.18
C TYR A 58 -4.63 10.57 10.86
N ILE A 59 -3.92 10.96 9.81
CA ILE A 59 -4.05 10.34 8.49
C ILE A 59 -2.67 9.87 8.07
N ASP A 60 -2.57 8.61 7.65
CA ASP A 60 -1.32 8.08 7.13
C ASP A 60 -1.56 7.05 6.02
N SER A 61 -0.49 6.66 5.32
CA SER A 61 -0.57 5.61 4.31
C SER A 61 -0.88 4.25 4.96
N ASP A 62 -1.55 3.38 4.24
CA ASP A 62 -1.82 2.02 4.69
C ASP A 62 -0.52 1.26 5.02
N ARG A 63 0.55 1.49 4.28
CA ARG A 63 1.89 0.91 4.51
C ARG A 63 2.46 1.29 5.87
N THR A 64 2.37 2.56 6.22
CA THR A 64 2.78 3.09 7.52
C THR A 64 1.91 2.49 8.62
N CYS A 65 0.60 2.41 8.41
CA CYS A 65 -0.32 1.84 9.40
C CYS A 65 -0.08 0.35 9.64
N TYR A 66 0.28 -0.43 8.60
CA TYR A 66 0.72 -1.82 8.78
C TYR A 66 1.97 -1.91 9.66
N MET A 67 2.96 -1.03 9.43
CA MET A 67 4.17 -1.00 10.24
C MET A 67 3.86 -0.68 11.71
N TYR A 68 2.99 0.29 11.98
CA TYR A 68 2.52 0.57 13.35
C TYR A 68 1.80 -0.63 13.98
N GLY A 69 0.99 -1.34 13.21
CA GLY A 69 0.34 -2.58 13.67
C GLY A 69 1.35 -3.66 14.08
N GLU A 70 2.40 -3.85 13.27
CA GLU A 70 3.48 -4.79 13.55
C GLU A 70 4.31 -4.38 14.78
N MET A 71 4.53 -3.10 14.98
CA MET A 71 5.19 -2.58 16.18
C MET A 71 4.33 -2.77 17.43
N TRP A 72 3.03 -2.61 17.32
CA TRP A 72 2.13 -2.70 18.46
C TRP A 72 1.91 -4.14 18.91
N GLN A 73 1.52 -5.04 18.02
CA GLN A 73 1.08 -6.41 18.34
C GLN A 73 1.63 -7.47 17.39
N GLY A 74 2.60 -7.14 16.54
CA GLY A 74 3.12 -8.01 15.51
C GLY A 74 4.59 -8.38 15.67
N ALA A 75 5.21 -8.77 14.55
CA ALA A 75 6.59 -9.26 14.49
C ALA A 75 7.64 -8.18 14.75
N ALA A 76 7.29 -6.89 14.62
CA ALA A 76 8.18 -5.77 14.88
C ALA A 76 8.05 -5.21 16.31
N LYS A 77 7.30 -5.88 17.19
CA LYS A 77 7.21 -5.52 18.60
C LYS A 77 8.62 -5.56 19.20
N ASP A 78 8.96 -4.51 19.95
CA ASP A 78 10.27 -4.32 20.58
C ASP A 78 11.45 -4.15 19.59
N CYS A 79 11.18 -3.98 18.29
CA CYS A 79 12.21 -3.66 17.31
C CYS A 79 12.44 -2.15 17.23
N HIS A 80 13.69 -1.71 17.24
CA HIS A 80 14.07 -0.33 16.97
C HIS A 80 14.11 -0.01 15.47
N SER A 81 14.41 -1.01 14.65
CA SER A 81 14.46 -0.86 13.19
C SER A 81 13.85 -2.09 12.54
N ALA A 82 12.94 -1.88 11.61
CA ALA A 82 12.24 -2.93 10.87
C ALA A 82 11.71 -2.42 9.54
N VAL A 83 11.48 -3.33 8.62
CA VAL A 83 10.81 -3.07 7.34
C VAL A 83 9.65 -4.05 7.20
N PHE A 84 8.45 -3.53 7.04
CA PHE A 84 7.28 -4.28 6.60
C PHE A 84 7.15 -4.15 5.09
N ILE A 85 7.09 -5.25 4.36
CA ILE A 85 6.88 -5.25 2.91
C ILE A 85 5.53 -5.89 2.61
N ALA A 86 4.65 -5.12 2.01
CA ALA A 86 3.37 -5.60 1.49
C ALA A 86 3.52 -6.00 0.03
N VAL A 87 3.29 -7.27 -0.30
CA VAL A 87 3.25 -7.78 -1.66
C VAL A 87 1.83 -8.28 -1.94
N GLY A 88 1.03 -7.45 -2.58
CA GLY A 88 -0.36 -7.71 -2.91
C GLY A 88 -0.64 -7.39 -4.38
N THR A 89 -1.71 -6.66 -4.66
CA THR A 89 -1.99 -6.07 -6.00
C THR A 89 -0.83 -5.19 -6.45
N GLY A 90 -0.29 -4.39 -5.53
CA GLY A 90 0.93 -3.61 -5.68
C GLY A 90 2.01 -4.01 -4.68
N ILE A 91 3.11 -3.25 -4.63
CA ILE A 91 4.20 -3.41 -3.67
C ILE A 91 4.46 -2.10 -2.93
N GLY A 92 4.48 -2.19 -1.61
CA GLY A 92 4.82 -1.06 -0.75
C GLY A 92 5.52 -1.52 0.53
N ALA A 93 6.12 -0.58 1.24
CA ALA A 93 6.79 -0.86 2.51
C ALA A 93 6.45 0.18 3.58
N GLY A 94 6.36 -0.26 4.83
CA GLY A 94 6.46 0.58 6.01
C GLY A 94 7.84 0.40 6.62
N ILE A 95 8.51 1.48 7.00
CA ILE A 95 9.90 1.45 7.45
C ILE A 95 10.01 2.21 8.76
N ILE A 96 10.62 1.58 9.76
CA ILE A 96 11.04 2.26 10.98
C ILE A 96 12.55 2.16 11.14
N ILE A 97 13.15 3.24 11.62
CA ILE A 97 14.57 3.31 12.01
C ILE A 97 14.63 4.05 13.34
N ASP A 98 15.35 3.47 14.29
CA ASP A 98 15.54 4.01 15.64
C ASP A 98 14.21 4.39 16.34
N GLY A 99 13.16 3.56 16.14
CA GLY A 99 11.84 3.75 16.70
C GLY A 99 10.96 4.77 15.97
N HIS A 100 11.45 5.37 14.88
CA HIS A 100 10.71 6.37 14.11
C HIS A 100 10.28 5.84 12.75
N VAL A 101 9.00 5.99 12.43
CA VAL A 101 8.48 5.67 11.11
C VAL A 101 8.95 6.71 10.10
N LEU A 102 9.46 6.25 8.97
CA LEU A 102 10.01 7.12 7.94
C LEU A 102 8.91 7.52 6.94
N HIS A 103 8.73 8.82 6.75
CA HIS A 103 7.86 9.40 5.72
C HIS A 103 8.70 10.02 4.57
N GLY A 104 9.89 10.54 4.89
CA GLY A 104 10.79 11.24 3.95
C GLY A 104 10.34 12.66 3.63
N ALA A 105 11.15 13.35 2.84
CA ALA A 105 10.92 14.76 2.52
C ALA A 105 9.65 15.03 1.68
N SER A 106 9.17 14.02 0.97
CA SER A 106 8.01 14.10 0.08
C SER A 106 6.91 13.08 0.43
N ASP A 107 6.96 12.51 1.63
CA ASP A 107 6.02 11.51 2.13
C ASP A 107 5.88 10.23 1.25
N ILE A 108 6.90 9.95 0.41
CA ILE A 108 6.88 8.83 -0.54
C ILE A 108 7.73 7.62 -0.11
N ILE A 109 8.37 7.68 1.03
CA ILE A 109 9.14 6.54 1.56
C ILE A 109 8.18 5.36 1.73
N GLY A 110 8.64 4.20 1.30
CA GLY A 110 7.80 3.00 1.24
C GLY A 110 7.09 2.76 -0.08
N ALA A 111 7.17 3.67 -1.06
CA ALA A 111 6.73 3.41 -2.44
C ALA A 111 7.72 2.49 -3.18
N THR A 112 8.09 1.36 -2.57
CA THR A 112 9.16 0.47 -3.02
C THR A 112 8.86 -0.21 -4.35
N GLY A 113 7.60 -0.34 -4.73
CA GLY A 113 7.19 -0.84 -6.05
C GLY A 113 7.81 -0.06 -7.21
N TRP A 114 8.14 1.22 -6.99
CA TRP A 114 8.75 2.10 -7.99
C TRP A 114 10.27 1.97 -8.11
N MET A 115 10.92 1.14 -7.29
CA MET A 115 12.37 0.93 -7.38
C MET A 115 12.77 0.35 -8.73
N ALA A 116 13.75 0.99 -9.38
CA ALA A 116 14.34 0.52 -10.62
C ALA A 116 15.35 -0.60 -10.33
N LEU A 117 14.93 -1.85 -10.48
CA LEU A 117 15.76 -3.02 -10.13
C LEU A 117 16.65 -3.50 -11.25
N GLN A 118 16.34 -3.16 -12.50
CA GLN A 118 17.10 -3.61 -13.67
C GLN A 118 16.96 -2.67 -14.86
N PRO A 119 18.02 -2.52 -15.71
CA PRO A 119 17.95 -1.90 -17.01
C PRO A 119 17.40 -2.90 -18.05
N PRO A 120 16.94 -2.41 -19.24
CA PRO A 120 16.65 -1.01 -19.52
C PRO A 120 15.33 -0.56 -18.93
N TYR A 121 15.10 0.75 -18.90
CA TYR A 121 13.75 1.30 -18.64
C TYR A 121 12.75 0.80 -19.68
N LYS A 122 11.49 0.62 -19.27
CA LYS A 122 10.36 0.25 -20.12
C LYS A 122 9.15 1.14 -19.78
N GLU A 123 8.40 1.53 -20.80
CA GLU A 123 7.21 2.39 -20.63
C GLU A 123 6.15 1.76 -19.70
N GLU A 124 6.08 0.43 -19.66
CA GLU A 124 5.16 -0.28 -18.77
C GLU A 124 5.43 -0.02 -17.28
N TYR A 125 6.64 0.45 -16.92
CA TYR A 125 6.98 0.81 -15.54
C TYR A 125 6.35 2.12 -15.09
N ASP A 126 5.87 2.97 -16.02
CA ASP A 126 5.20 4.23 -15.68
C ASP A 126 3.88 4.03 -14.92
N ALA A 127 3.26 2.88 -15.10
CA ALA A 127 1.97 2.59 -14.47
C ALA A 127 2.11 2.10 -13.01
N CYS A 128 3.23 1.44 -12.66
CA CYS A 128 3.35 0.77 -11.36
C CYS A 128 4.78 0.64 -10.80
N GLY A 129 5.78 1.09 -11.55
CA GLY A 129 7.18 0.91 -11.18
C GLY A 129 7.77 -0.44 -11.58
N CYS A 130 9.10 -0.49 -11.70
CA CYS A 130 9.82 -1.68 -12.16
C CYS A 130 9.65 -2.87 -11.23
N PHE A 131 9.83 -2.67 -9.91
CA PHE A 131 9.72 -3.76 -8.96
C PHE A 131 8.30 -4.35 -8.93
N GLU A 132 7.29 -3.50 -8.86
CA GLU A 132 5.89 -3.93 -8.83
C GLU A 132 5.48 -4.63 -10.11
N TYR A 133 5.95 -4.14 -11.28
CA TYR A 133 5.69 -4.76 -12.58
C TYR A 133 6.09 -6.23 -12.65
N TYR A 134 7.17 -6.63 -11.95
CA TYR A 134 7.63 -8.01 -11.95
C TYR A 134 7.13 -8.82 -10.76
N ALA A 135 7.10 -8.25 -9.56
CA ALA A 135 7.02 -8.99 -8.31
C ALA A 135 5.72 -8.79 -7.53
N SER A 136 4.81 -7.92 -7.96
CA SER A 136 3.46 -7.87 -7.39
C SER A 136 2.64 -9.10 -7.76
N GLY A 137 1.52 -9.33 -7.11
CA GLY A 137 0.61 -10.42 -7.46
C GLY A 137 0.18 -10.35 -8.94
N ASN A 138 -0.10 -9.17 -9.46
CA ASN A 138 -0.38 -8.95 -10.87
C ASN A 138 0.84 -9.22 -11.75
N GLY A 139 2.01 -8.74 -11.33
CA GLY A 139 3.28 -8.93 -12.03
C GLY A 139 3.68 -10.41 -12.16
N ILE A 140 3.64 -11.15 -11.05
CA ILE A 140 3.92 -12.60 -11.02
C ILE A 140 2.96 -13.32 -11.94
N GLY A 141 1.66 -13.06 -11.82
CA GLY A 141 0.66 -13.70 -12.68
C GLY A 141 0.89 -13.41 -14.16
N ALA A 142 1.26 -12.19 -14.54
CA ALA A 142 1.60 -11.82 -15.91
C ALA A 142 2.83 -12.58 -16.42
N ARG A 143 3.93 -12.56 -15.66
CA ARG A 143 5.17 -13.28 -16.04
C ARG A 143 4.96 -14.77 -16.21
N VAL A 144 4.18 -15.38 -15.35
CA VAL A 144 3.86 -16.81 -15.46
C VAL A 144 3.02 -17.10 -16.70
N ARG A 145 2.02 -16.27 -17.01
CA ARG A 145 1.25 -16.41 -18.25
C ARG A 145 2.14 -16.34 -19.49
N ASP A 146 3.08 -15.39 -19.51
CA ASP A 146 4.02 -15.21 -20.61
C ASP A 146 4.96 -16.43 -20.74
N ALA A 147 5.50 -16.89 -19.62
CA ALA A 147 6.36 -18.08 -19.60
C ALA A 147 5.63 -19.34 -20.09
N VAL A 148 4.38 -19.54 -19.65
CA VAL A 148 3.55 -20.68 -20.11
C VAL A 148 3.21 -20.57 -21.60
N ARG A 149 2.97 -19.36 -22.13
CA ARG A 149 2.76 -19.15 -23.58
C ARG A 149 4.00 -19.46 -24.38
N ALA A 150 5.16 -18.98 -23.93
CA ALA A 150 6.43 -19.15 -24.63
C ALA A 150 6.92 -20.61 -24.63
N ASN A 151 6.74 -21.32 -23.53
CA ASN A 151 7.22 -22.69 -23.39
C ASN A 151 6.14 -23.71 -23.80
N LYS A 152 6.03 -23.98 -25.11
CA LYS A 152 5.07 -24.96 -25.65
C LYS A 152 5.28 -26.40 -25.15
N ALA A 153 6.51 -26.74 -24.74
CA ALA A 153 6.86 -28.06 -24.21
C ALA A 153 6.43 -28.25 -22.73
N TYR A 154 6.10 -27.20 -22.02
CA TYR A 154 5.65 -27.28 -20.62
C TYR A 154 4.32 -28.04 -20.52
N LYS A 155 4.31 -29.14 -19.76
CA LYS A 155 3.13 -30.04 -19.56
C LYS A 155 2.64 -30.03 -18.09
N GLY A 156 3.10 -29.06 -17.27
CA GLY A 156 2.76 -29.01 -15.86
C GLY A 156 1.34 -28.49 -15.60
N ARG A 157 0.98 -28.45 -14.30
CA ARG A 157 -0.35 -28.12 -13.77
C ARG A 157 -0.97 -26.85 -14.39
N LEU A 158 -0.18 -25.81 -14.65
CA LEU A 158 -0.70 -24.55 -15.20
C LEU A 158 -1.27 -24.66 -16.62
N ARG A 159 -0.88 -25.69 -17.39
CA ARG A 159 -1.47 -25.95 -18.73
C ARG A 159 -2.90 -26.48 -18.69
N GLN A 160 -3.33 -26.99 -17.56
CA GLN A 160 -4.69 -27.50 -17.37
C GLN A 160 -5.70 -26.37 -17.15
N LYS A 161 -5.24 -25.15 -16.92
CA LYS A 161 -6.04 -23.94 -16.68
C LYS A 161 -5.97 -23.03 -17.91
N PRO A 162 -7.07 -22.31 -18.25
CA PRO A 162 -7.00 -21.27 -19.28
C PRO A 162 -5.93 -20.25 -18.91
N ILE A 163 -5.00 -19.96 -19.82
CA ILE A 163 -3.83 -19.12 -19.55
C ILE A 163 -4.24 -17.75 -19.00
N CYS A 164 -5.33 -17.17 -19.51
CA CYS A 164 -5.84 -15.87 -19.02
C CYS A 164 -6.29 -15.89 -17.56
N ARG A 165 -6.58 -17.06 -16.99
CA ARG A 165 -7.02 -17.24 -15.59
C ARG A 165 -5.88 -17.61 -14.64
N ILE A 166 -4.65 -17.75 -15.14
CA ILE A 166 -3.48 -17.99 -14.28
C ILE A 166 -3.17 -16.71 -13.53
N SER A 167 -3.07 -16.81 -12.22
CA SER A 167 -2.77 -15.73 -11.28
C SER A 167 -1.55 -16.08 -10.41
N ALA A 168 -1.11 -15.18 -9.55
CA ALA A 168 -0.05 -15.47 -8.59
C ALA A 168 -0.41 -16.65 -7.66
N TYR A 169 -1.68 -16.79 -7.27
CA TYR A 169 -2.16 -17.91 -6.42
C TYR A 169 -1.96 -19.29 -7.04
N ASP A 170 -1.78 -19.37 -8.34
CA ASP A 170 -1.55 -20.65 -9.03
C ASP A 170 -0.07 -21.06 -9.02
N VAL A 171 0.80 -20.16 -8.55
CA VAL A 171 2.26 -20.33 -8.54
C VAL A 171 2.75 -20.84 -7.19
N PHE A 172 2.06 -20.45 -6.13
CA PHE A 172 2.30 -20.87 -4.75
C PHE A 172 1.23 -21.84 -4.30
#